data_c062bd42ec6022248a9c81f9447ea808
#
_entry.id   c062bd42ec6022248a9c81f9447ea808
#
_cell.length_a   1.000
_cell.length_b   1.000
_cell.length_c   1.000
_cell.angle_alpha   90.00
_cell.angle_beta   90.00
_cell.angle_gamma   90.00
#
_symmetry.space_group_name_H-M   'P 1'
#
loop_
_entity.id
_entity.type
_entity.pdbx_description
1 polymer ?
#
loop_
_entity_poly.entity_id
_entity_poly.type
_entity_poly.pdbx_seq_one_letter_code
_entity_poly.pdbx_strand_id
1 'polypeptide(L)'
;MKDDVYKDYDVKLVDGWIPPQGEDLRPLIAMPNIPKPLHGVNPRILLGSGNWNKMRKACYEAANDTCEICGTKPENLRHRHGHEVFRISYSQGIAKFVRVFCVCSLCHLACIHTGRAITLWKQDNPLYPTEFLLQGAEHAFKIITEYNKDHPKADLRAYAMFLEYLKYDGLKEPMEKLIKKYDMKFYTEVTDMVDWSDWKLLIGDSEYPTPYQNEKDWEEAMKERSKKDTARMAVNRFDSEIYNELDKIIKEENESN
;
A
#
# COMPACT_ATOMS: atom_id res chain seq x y z
N MET A 1 10.60 9.09 -15.82
CA MET A 1 11.33 8.03 -15.11
C MET A 1 12.75 8.06 -15.60
N LYS A 2 13.68 8.59 -14.78
CA LYS A 2 15.09 8.78 -15.19
C LYS A 2 16.05 7.82 -14.47
N ASP A 3 15.54 6.75 -13.89
CA ASP A 3 16.38 5.86 -13.10
C ASP A 3 16.75 4.62 -13.91
N ASP A 4 18.06 4.41 -14.09
CA ASP A 4 18.66 3.29 -14.81
C ASP A 4 18.21 1.89 -14.32
N VAL A 5 17.75 1.81 -13.08
CA VAL A 5 17.32 0.56 -12.43
C VAL A 5 16.18 -0.15 -13.17
N TYR A 6 15.32 0.57 -13.87
CA TYR A 6 14.18 -0.03 -14.57
C TYR A 6 14.50 -0.63 -15.93
N LYS A 7 15.67 -0.31 -16.50
CA LYS A 7 16.06 -0.72 -17.87
C LYS A 7 16.33 -2.21 -18.01
N ASP A 8 16.78 -2.83 -16.92
CA ASP A 8 17.16 -4.25 -16.90
C ASP A 8 15.99 -5.18 -16.59
N TYR A 9 14.78 -4.63 -16.40
CA TYR A 9 13.61 -5.39 -16.03
C TYR A 9 12.47 -5.20 -17.02
N ASP A 10 11.61 -6.25 -17.16
CA ASP A 10 10.40 -6.19 -17.99
C ASP A 10 9.34 -5.35 -17.28
N VAL A 11 9.30 -4.04 -17.58
CA VAL A 11 8.35 -3.07 -17.00
C VAL A 11 7.36 -2.62 -18.07
N LYS A 12 6.09 -3.01 -17.91
CA LYS A 12 4.99 -2.61 -18.78
C LYS A 12 4.36 -1.30 -18.31
N LEU A 13 4.16 -0.37 -19.23
CA LEU A 13 3.36 0.83 -18.97
C LEU A 13 1.87 0.49 -19.07
N VAL A 14 1.08 0.94 -18.10
CA VAL A 14 -0.39 0.77 -18.09
C VAL A 14 -1.06 2.14 -17.91
N ASP A 15 -2.16 2.36 -18.64
CA ASP A 15 -2.94 3.59 -18.62
C ASP A 15 -4.25 3.48 -17.82
N GLY A 16 -4.33 2.45 -17.04
CA GLY A 16 -5.47 2.23 -16.14
C GLY A 16 -5.37 0.89 -15.44
N TRP A 17 -5.92 0.82 -14.26
CA TRP A 17 -6.04 -0.39 -13.49
C TRP A 17 -7.49 -0.61 -13.10
N ILE A 18 -8.02 -1.76 -13.46
CA ILE A 18 -9.38 -2.16 -13.12
C ILE A 18 -9.26 -3.29 -12.11
N PRO A 19 -9.81 -3.12 -10.89
CA PRO A 19 -9.87 -4.21 -9.92
C PRO A 19 -10.56 -5.42 -10.51
N PRO A 20 -10.19 -6.63 -10.09
CA PRO A 20 -10.84 -7.84 -10.55
C PRO A 20 -12.34 -7.76 -10.29
N GLN A 21 -13.11 -8.26 -11.26
CA GLN A 21 -14.55 -8.46 -11.14
C GLN A 21 -14.74 -9.92 -10.73
N GLY A 22 -15.06 -10.17 -9.45
CA GLY A 22 -15.27 -11.53 -8.97
C GLY A 22 -14.78 -11.76 -7.54
N GLU A 23 -14.78 -13.03 -7.13
CA GLU A 23 -14.45 -13.44 -5.76
C GLU A 23 -12.93 -13.51 -5.50
N ASP A 24 -12.12 -13.70 -6.53
CA ASP A 24 -10.66 -13.76 -6.38
C ASP A 24 -10.05 -12.37 -6.30
N LEU A 25 -9.65 -11.98 -5.11
CA LEU A 25 -9.10 -10.65 -4.82
C LEU A 25 -7.56 -10.63 -4.76
N ARG A 26 -6.87 -11.73 -5.07
CA ARG A 26 -5.41 -11.78 -5.14
C ARG A 26 -4.79 -10.67 -6.03
N PRO A 27 -5.39 -10.26 -7.16
CA PRO A 27 -4.87 -9.14 -7.93
C PRO A 27 -4.79 -7.81 -7.19
N LEU A 28 -5.50 -7.64 -6.07
CA LEU A 28 -5.41 -6.43 -5.26
C LEU A 28 -4.02 -6.24 -4.61
N ILE A 29 -3.18 -7.30 -4.56
CA ILE A 29 -1.79 -7.19 -4.09
C ILE A 29 -0.94 -6.33 -5.04
N ALA A 30 -1.30 -6.31 -6.33
CA ALA A 30 -0.67 -5.51 -7.36
C ALA A 30 -1.40 -4.18 -7.59
N MET A 31 -2.06 -3.66 -6.54
CA MET A 31 -2.80 -2.40 -6.63
C MET A 31 -1.85 -1.24 -6.86
N PRO A 32 -2.11 -0.38 -7.87
CA PRO A 32 -1.35 0.84 -8.02
C PRO A 32 -1.62 1.78 -6.84
N ASN A 33 -0.65 2.58 -6.48
CA ASN A 33 -0.88 3.69 -5.59
C ASN A 33 -1.93 4.62 -6.21
N ILE A 34 -2.68 5.33 -5.36
CA ILE A 34 -3.50 6.44 -5.84
C ILE A 34 -2.59 7.41 -6.59
N PRO A 35 -2.97 7.89 -7.78
CA PRO A 35 -2.14 8.78 -8.59
C PRO A 35 -1.69 10.02 -7.82
N LYS A 36 -0.46 10.50 -8.07
CA LYS A 36 0.12 11.65 -7.36
C LYS A 36 -0.83 12.85 -7.24
N PRO A 37 -1.57 13.26 -8.30
CA PRO A 37 -2.52 14.35 -8.20
C PRO A 37 -3.60 14.18 -7.13
N LEU A 38 -3.91 12.95 -6.73
CA LEU A 38 -4.91 12.65 -5.72
C LEU A 38 -4.32 12.30 -4.34
N HIS A 39 -3.01 12.44 -4.15
CA HIS A 39 -2.42 12.28 -2.83
C HIS A 39 -3.00 13.28 -1.84
N GLY A 40 -3.48 12.79 -0.69
CA GLY A 40 -4.15 13.63 0.32
C GLY A 40 -5.67 13.74 0.14
N VAL A 41 -6.21 13.37 -1.03
CA VAL A 41 -7.66 13.25 -1.28
C VAL A 41 -8.05 11.79 -1.12
N ASN A 42 -8.61 11.40 0.01
CA ASN A 42 -8.98 10.02 0.26
C ASN A 42 -10.32 9.89 1.00
N PRO A 43 -11.03 8.75 0.85
CA PRO A 43 -12.35 8.55 1.45
C PRO A 43 -12.36 8.72 2.97
N ARG A 44 -11.29 8.34 3.66
CA ARG A 44 -11.19 8.45 5.12
C ARG A 44 -11.27 9.91 5.60
N ILE A 45 -10.62 10.84 4.86
CA ILE A 45 -10.66 12.27 5.18
C ILE A 45 -12.01 12.85 4.79
N LEU A 46 -12.50 12.55 3.60
CA LEU A 46 -13.71 13.15 3.01
C LEU A 46 -14.99 12.67 3.70
N LEU A 47 -15.10 11.41 4.05
CA LEU A 47 -16.26 10.84 4.73
C LEU A 47 -16.23 11.03 6.25
N GLY A 48 -15.08 11.43 6.78
CA GLY A 48 -14.83 11.56 8.20
C GLY A 48 -14.65 10.24 8.94
N SER A 49 -14.04 10.31 10.13
CA SER A 49 -13.64 9.13 10.91
C SER A 49 -14.80 8.22 11.32
N GLY A 50 -15.99 8.80 11.58
CA GLY A 50 -17.19 8.04 11.96
C GLY A 50 -17.66 7.11 10.84
N ASN A 51 -17.84 7.63 9.63
CA ASN A 51 -18.27 6.84 8.47
C ASN A 51 -17.19 5.86 8.04
N TRP A 52 -15.93 6.28 8.02
CA TRP A 52 -14.79 5.40 7.74
C TRP A 52 -14.76 4.20 8.71
N ASN A 53 -14.94 4.43 10.01
CA ASN A 53 -14.94 3.35 11.00
C ASN A 53 -16.12 2.38 10.82
N LYS A 54 -17.30 2.88 10.42
CA LYS A 54 -18.44 2.01 10.09
C LYS A 54 -18.12 1.11 8.91
N MET A 55 -17.59 1.67 7.81
CA MET A 55 -17.22 0.92 6.61
C MET A 55 -16.13 -0.12 6.90
N ARG A 56 -15.10 0.27 7.67
CA ARG A 56 -14.01 -0.61 8.07
C ARG A 56 -14.51 -1.79 8.92
N LYS A 57 -15.38 -1.54 9.90
CA LYS A 57 -15.97 -2.62 10.71
C LYS A 57 -16.81 -3.55 9.86
N ALA A 58 -17.67 -3.01 8.99
CA ALA A 58 -18.48 -3.81 8.07
C ALA A 58 -17.62 -4.71 7.15
N CYS A 59 -16.49 -4.21 6.65
CA CYS A 59 -15.61 -5.05 5.82
C CYS A 59 -14.94 -6.17 6.62
N TYR A 60 -14.60 -5.94 7.89
CA TYR A 60 -14.03 -6.99 8.75
C TYR A 60 -15.05 -8.10 9.04
N GLU A 61 -16.30 -7.73 9.34
CA GLU A 61 -17.39 -8.67 9.55
C GLU A 61 -17.69 -9.48 8.29
N ALA A 62 -17.80 -8.82 7.14
CA ALA A 62 -18.06 -9.46 5.86
C ALA A 62 -16.95 -10.46 5.47
N ALA A 63 -15.68 -10.14 5.76
CA ALA A 63 -14.53 -11.00 5.50
C ALA A 63 -14.25 -12.03 6.63
N ASN A 64 -15.07 -12.08 7.69
CA ASN A 64 -14.82 -12.90 8.88
C ASN A 64 -13.38 -12.69 9.43
N ASP A 65 -12.94 -11.44 9.47
CA ASP A 65 -11.60 -11.01 9.91
C ASP A 65 -10.44 -11.58 9.07
N THR A 66 -10.71 -12.14 7.90
CA THR A 66 -9.74 -12.79 7.02
C THR A 66 -9.26 -11.80 5.95
N CYS A 67 -7.97 -11.83 5.65
CA CYS A 67 -7.41 -11.05 4.56
C CYS A 67 -7.99 -11.49 3.21
N GLU A 68 -8.69 -10.60 2.50
CA GLU A 68 -9.32 -10.91 1.23
C GLU A 68 -8.32 -11.14 0.08
N ILE A 69 -7.01 -10.83 0.30
CA ILE A 69 -5.94 -11.08 -0.67
C ILE A 69 -5.32 -12.46 -0.45
N CYS A 70 -4.81 -12.73 0.75
CA CYS A 70 -3.99 -13.93 1.00
C CYS A 70 -4.69 -15.01 1.84
N GLY A 71 -5.93 -14.79 2.27
CA GLY A 71 -6.68 -15.74 3.08
C GLY A 71 -6.21 -15.88 4.53
N THR A 72 -5.22 -15.13 4.97
CA THR A 72 -4.72 -15.20 6.36
C THR A 72 -5.71 -14.53 7.31
N LYS A 73 -6.10 -15.24 8.37
CA LYS A 73 -6.80 -14.66 9.52
C LYS A 73 -5.76 -14.34 10.61
N PRO A 74 -5.51 -13.07 10.94
CA PRO A 74 -4.53 -12.73 11.96
C PRO A 74 -5.00 -13.22 13.34
N GLU A 75 -4.11 -13.82 14.13
CA GLU A 75 -4.37 -14.22 15.51
C GLU A 75 -4.76 -13.01 16.37
N ASN A 76 -4.02 -11.91 16.24
CA ASN A 76 -4.36 -10.64 16.83
C ASN A 76 -5.16 -9.78 15.85
N LEU A 77 -6.42 -9.53 16.14
CA LEU A 77 -7.32 -8.73 15.29
C LEU A 77 -6.88 -7.26 15.11
N ARG A 78 -5.90 -6.77 15.87
CA ARG A 78 -5.27 -5.45 15.64
C ARG A 78 -4.44 -5.43 14.35
N HIS A 79 -4.03 -6.59 13.84
CA HIS A 79 -3.27 -6.74 12.58
C HIS A 79 -4.14 -6.84 11.33
N ARG A 80 -5.45 -6.59 11.44
CA ARG A 80 -6.34 -6.41 10.30
C ARG A 80 -6.50 -4.93 9.98
N HIS A 81 -6.55 -4.63 8.70
CA HIS A 81 -6.68 -3.28 8.18
C HIS A 81 -7.82 -3.19 7.18
N GLY A 82 -8.51 -2.06 7.15
CA GLY A 82 -9.41 -1.72 6.05
C GLY A 82 -8.65 -0.87 5.05
N HIS A 83 -8.65 -1.26 3.78
CA HIS A 83 -7.99 -0.54 2.71
C HIS A 83 -8.98 -0.20 1.59
N GLU A 84 -8.77 0.90 0.90
CA GLU A 84 -9.61 1.39 -0.17
C GLU A 84 -9.33 0.66 -1.48
N VAL A 85 -10.39 0.37 -2.24
CA VAL A 85 -10.30 -0.07 -3.63
C VAL A 85 -10.78 1.07 -4.52
N PHE A 86 -9.97 1.40 -5.52
CA PHE A 86 -10.31 2.39 -6.55
C PHE A 86 -10.35 1.75 -7.93
N ARG A 87 -11.19 2.28 -8.81
CA ARG A 87 -11.05 2.16 -10.26
C ARG A 87 -10.41 3.44 -10.77
N ILE A 88 -9.28 3.32 -11.45
CA ILE A 88 -8.50 4.47 -11.89
C ILE A 88 -8.48 4.48 -13.41
N SER A 89 -8.86 5.62 -14.00
CA SER A 89 -8.72 5.90 -15.43
C SER A 89 -7.71 7.04 -15.58
N TYR A 90 -6.51 6.71 -16.01
CA TYR A 90 -5.43 7.69 -16.20
C TYR A 90 -5.72 8.62 -17.37
N SER A 91 -6.33 8.09 -18.45
CA SER A 91 -6.73 8.87 -19.62
C SER A 91 -7.87 9.89 -19.36
N GLN A 92 -8.58 9.74 -18.25
CA GLN A 92 -9.66 10.63 -17.85
C GLN A 92 -9.34 11.44 -16.59
N GLY A 93 -8.23 11.15 -15.91
CA GLY A 93 -7.90 11.79 -14.63
C GLY A 93 -8.87 11.43 -13.50
N ILE A 94 -9.44 10.22 -13.51
CA ILE A 94 -10.50 9.83 -12.56
C ILE A 94 -10.04 8.65 -11.72
N ALA A 95 -10.17 8.77 -10.39
CA ALA A 95 -10.18 7.65 -9.47
C ALA A 95 -11.57 7.51 -8.86
N LYS A 96 -12.23 6.36 -9.02
CA LYS A 96 -13.53 6.08 -8.42
C LYS A 96 -13.36 5.15 -7.23
N PHE A 97 -13.77 5.58 -6.05
CA PHE A 97 -13.83 4.73 -4.87
C PHE A 97 -14.89 3.64 -5.06
N VAL A 98 -14.52 2.40 -4.82
CA VAL A 98 -15.39 1.23 -4.97
C VAL A 98 -15.89 0.73 -3.62
N ARG A 99 -14.97 0.34 -2.73
CA ARG A 99 -15.28 -0.20 -1.41
C ARG A 99 -14.04 -0.22 -0.50
N VAL A 100 -14.25 -0.58 0.75
CA VAL A 100 -13.19 -0.98 1.67
C VAL A 100 -13.09 -2.51 1.66
N PHE A 101 -11.90 -3.07 1.77
CA PHE A 101 -11.65 -4.50 1.91
C PHE A 101 -10.76 -4.81 3.09
N CYS A 102 -10.90 -6.01 3.66
CA CYS A 102 -10.11 -6.48 4.79
C CYS A 102 -8.76 -7.00 4.32
N VAL A 103 -7.68 -6.53 4.94
CA VAL A 103 -6.32 -6.90 4.57
C VAL A 103 -5.46 -7.07 5.82
N CYS A 104 -4.55 -8.08 5.83
CA CYS A 104 -3.59 -8.27 6.93
C CYS A 104 -2.45 -7.25 6.88
N SER A 105 -1.71 -7.12 7.99
CA SER A 105 -0.59 -6.17 8.08
C SER A 105 0.46 -6.38 7.00
N LEU A 106 0.82 -7.62 6.66
CA LEU A 106 1.84 -7.90 5.65
C LEU A 106 1.40 -7.42 4.27
N CYS A 107 0.20 -7.80 3.81
CA CYS A 107 -0.36 -7.32 2.56
C CYS A 107 -0.52 -5.80 2.54
N HIS A 108 -1.00 -5.20 3.63
CA HIS A 108 -1.25 -3.76 3.71
C HIS A 108 0.04 -2.94 3.75
N LEU A 109 0.89 -3.22 4.74
CA LEU A 109 2.02 -2.34 5.07
C LEU A 109 3.25 -2.58 4.21
N ALA A 110 3.53 -3.84 3.84
CA ALA A 110 4.73 -4.20 3.10
C ALA A 110 4.49 -4.38 1.60
N CYS A 111 3.28 -4.78 1.18
CA CYS A 111 2.98 -5.00 -0.23
C CYS A 111 2.29 -3.77 -0.86
N ILE A 112 1.08 -3.43 -0.43
CA ILE A 112 0.32 -2.32 -1.02
C ILE A 112 1.01 -0.97 -0.77
N HIS A 113 1.54 -0.76 0.44
CA HIS A 113 2.23 0.48 0.82
C HIS A 113 3.76 0.38 0.72
N THR A 114 4.30 -0.36 -0.26
CA THR A 114 5.73 -0.57 -0.47
C THR A 114 6.55 0.73 -0.43
N GLY A 115 6.11 1.78 -1.13
CA GLY A 115 6.82 3.06 -1.14
C GLY A 115 6.92 3.72 0.24
N ARG A 116 5.84 3.62 1.05
CA ARG A 116 5.85 4.08 2.44
C ARG A 116 6.76 3.20 3.31
N ALA A 117 6.72 1.89 3.11
CA ALA A 117 7.56 0.95 3.84
C ALA A 117 9.06 1.26 3.65
N ILE A 118 9.49 1.49 2.39
CA ILE A 118 10.86 1.91 2.08
C ILE A 118 11.20 3.24 2.78
N THR A 119 10.28 4.21 2.76
CA THR A 119 10.51 5.52 3.39
C THR A 119 10.71 5.39 4.90
N LEU A 120 9.91 4.56 5.57
CA LEU A 120 10.01 4.33 7.00
C LEU A 120 11.24 3.50 7.37
N TRP A 121 11.59 2.50 6.57
CA TRP A 121 12.84 1.74 6.70
C TRP A 121 14.07 2.65 6.63
N LYS A 122 14.12 3.59 5.69
CA LYS A 122 15.20 4.59 5.57
C LYS A 122 15.33 5.53 6.78
N GLN A 123 14.28 5.63 7.58
CA GLN A 123 14.23 6.41 8.82
C GLN A 123 14.51 5.53 10.05
N ASP A 124 15.04 4.32 9.85
CA ASP A 124 15.31 3.34 10.91
C ASP A 124 14.09 3.06 11.81
N ASN A 125 12.89 3.07 11.21
CA ASN A 125 11.67 2.80 11.95
C ASN A 125 11.61 1.32 12.36
N PRO A 126 11.57 0.98 13.66
CA PRO A 126 11.65 -0.40 14.14
C PRO A 126 10.49 -1.30 13.72
N LEU A 127 9.37 -0.72 13.27
CA LEU A 127 8.22 -1.48 12.74
C LEU A 127 8.43 -1.91 11.28
N TYR A 128 9.50 -1.44 10.62
CA TYR A 128 9.82 -1.73 9.23
C TYR A 128 11.27 -2.21 9.09
N PRO A 129 11.66 -3.32 9.73
CA PRO A 129 12.98 -3.89 9.54
C PRO A 129 13.16 -4.46 8.13
N THR A 130 14.39 -4.67 7.70
CA THR A 130 14.74 -5.23 6.39
C THR A 130 13.98 -6.52 6.09
N GLU A 131 13.89 -7.42 7.07
CA GLU A 131 13.20 -8.70 6.96
C GLU A 131 11.73 -8.53 6.66
N PHE A 132 11.05 -7.55 7.25
CA PHE A 132 9.63 -7.28 6.99
C PHE A 132 9.38 -6.80 5.56
N LEU A 133 10.26 -5.94 5.03
CA LEU A 133 10.18 -5.47 3.65
C LEU A 133 10.36 -6.64 2.66
N LEU A 134 11.37 -7.49 2.89
CA LEU A 134 11.68 -8.63 2.04
C LEU A 134 10.59 -9.71 2.12
N GLN A 135 10.03 -9.97 3.30
CA GLN A 135 8.87 -10.85 3.47
C GLN A 135 7.66 -10.33 2.69
N GLY A 136 7.43 -9.01 2.70
CA GLY A 136 6.37 -8.38 1.91
C GLY A 136 6.57 -8.58 0.41
N ALA A 137 7.77 -8.34 -0.10
CA ALA A 137 8.10 -8.55 -1.50
C ALA A 137 7.91 -10.02 -1.91
N GLU A 138 8.45 -10.96 -1.14
CA GLU A 138 8.30 -12.38 -1.41
C GLU A 138 6.84 -12.81 -1.38
N HIS A 139 6.08 -12.35 -0.40
CA HIS A 139 4.66 -12.63 -0.27
C HIS A 139 3.86 -12.12 -1.48
N ALA A 140 4.12 -10.89 -1.93
CA ALA A 140 3.47 -10.33 -3.11
C ALA A 140 3.81 -11.13 -4.38
N PHE A 141 5.08 -11.46 -4.60
CA PHE A 141 5.54 -12.20 -5.77
C PHE A 141 4.96 -13.61 -5.82
N LYS A 142 4.89 -14.28 -4.67
CA LYS A 142 4.24 -15.58 -4.55
C LYS A 142 2.77 -15.52 -4.98
N ILE A 143 2.00 -14.58 -4.44
CA ILE A 143 0.57 -14.43 -4.76
C ILE A 143 0.37 -14.13 -6.26
N ILE A 144 1.17 -13.23 -6.84
CA ILE A 144 1.13 -12.90 -8.26
C ILE A 144 1.42 -14.13 -9.12
N THR A 145 2.45 -14.89 -8.76
CA THR A 145 2.85 -16.10 -9.49
C THR A 145 1.76 -17.17 -9.42
N GLU A 146 1.18 -17.40 -8.24
CA GLU A 146 0.08 -18.35 -8.04
C GLU A 146 -1.17 -17.92 -8.82
N TYR A 147 -1.51 -16.63 -8.78
CA TYR A 147 -2.63 -16.10 -9.56
C TYR A 147 -2.46 -16.34 -11.06
N ASN A 148 -1.28 -16.01 -11.62
CA ASN A 148 -0.99 -16.21 -13.05
C ASN A 148 -1.00 -17.70 -13.44
N LYS A 149 -0.58 -18.58 -12.53
CA LYS A 149 -0.66 -20.03 -12.73
C LYS A 149 -2.10 -20.53 -12.81
N ASP A 150 -2.96 -20.04 -11.93
CA ASP A 150 -4.38 -20.39 -11.91
C ASP A 150 -5.15 -19.73 -13.07
N HIS A 151 -4.64 -18.60 -13.57
CA HIS A 151 -5.23 -17.81 -14.65
C HIS A 151 -4.23 -17.60 -15.79
N PRO A 152 -3.94 -18.62 -16.65
CA PRO A 152 -2.83 -18.56 -17.63
C PRO A 152 -2.97 -17.46 -18.70
N LYS A 153 -4.15 -16.87 -18.85
CA LYS A 153 -4.38 -15.72 -19.75
C LYS A 153 -4.19 -14.36 -19.05
N ALA A 154 -4.02 -14.34 -17.74
CA ALA A 154 -3.73 -13.14 -17.00
C ALA A 154 -2.25 -12.81 -17.13
N ASP A 155 -1.93 -11.52 -17.14
CA ASP A 155 -0.55 -11.00 -17.08
C ASP A 155 -0.45 -10.08 -15.85
N LEU A 156 -0.76 -10.66 -14.67
CA LEU A 156 -0.63 -9.91 -13.43
C LEU A 156 0.86 -9.72 -13.13
N ARG A 157 1.26 -8.48 -12.91
CA ARG A 157 2.65 -8.07 -12.70
C ARG A 157 2.78 -7.36 -11.35
N ALA A 158 3.95 -7.37 -10.75
CA ALA A 158 4.23 -6.60 -9.56
C ALA A 158 4.33 -5.10 -9.87
N TYR A 159 3.96 -4.26 -8.89
CA TYR A 159 4.15 -2.82 -9.04
C TYR A 159 5.63 -2.45 -9.03
N ALA A 160 6.07 -1.62 -10.00
CA ALA A 160 7.49 -1.28 -10.18
C ALA A 160 8.13 -0.59 -8.95
N MET A 161 7.32 -0.15 -7.96
CA MET A 161 7.83 0.36 -6.70
C MET A 161 8.73 -0.65 -5.95
N PHE A 162 8.53 -1.96 -6.16
CA PHE A 162 9.45 -2.97 -5.60
C PHE A 162 10.87 -2.87 -6.14
N LEU A 163 11.07 -2.31 -7.35
CA LEU A 163 12.41 -2.10 -7.91
C LEU A 163 13.20 -1.02 -7.16
N GLU A 164 12.53 -0.17 -6.37
CA GLU A 164 13.22 0.79 -5.51
C GLU A 164 14.16 0.11 -4.49
N TYR A 165 13.87 -1.14 -4.10
CA TYR A 165 14.72 -1.92 -3.19
C TYR A 165 16.14 -2.11 -3.74
N LEU A 166 16.28 -2.16 -5.07
CA LEU A 166 17.57 -2.35 -5.76
C LEU A 166 18.52 -1.15 -5.62
N LYS A 167 18.04 -0.02 -5.13
CA LYS A 167 18.84 1.19 -4.90
C LYS A 167 19.57 1.17 -3.55
N TYR A 168 19.32 0.17 -2.71
CA TYR A 168 19.85 0.12 -1.34
C TYR A 168 20.62 -1.17 -1.08
N ASP A 169 21.87 -1.06 -0.66
CA ASP A 169 22.79 -2.19 -0.47
C ASP A 169 22.20 -3.31 0.39
N GLY A 170 21.52 -2.97 1.50
CA GLY A 170 20.90 -3.96 2.40
C GLY A 170 19.68 -4.70 1.81
N LEU A 171 19.08 -4.19 0.73
CA LEU A 171 17.90 -4.76 0.09
C LEU A 171 18.20 -5.32 -1.31
N LYS A 172 19.23 -4.83 -1.98
CA LYS A 172 19.52 -5.11 -3.39
C LYS A 172 19.69 -6.60 -3.67
N GLU A 173 20.68 -7.23 -3.09
CA GLU A 173 21.01 -8.64 -3.36
C GLU A 173 19.85 -9.59 -3.00
N PRO A 174 19.20 -9.48 -1.82
CA PRO A 174 18.03 -10.29 -1.52
C PRO A 174 16.89 -10.08 -2.51
N MET A 175 16.64 -8.84 -2.95
CA MET A 175 15.57 -8.51 -3.89
C MET A 175 15.84 -9.08 -5.29
N GLU A 176 17.09 -8.99 -5.80
CA GLU A 176 17.50 -9.62 -7.06
C GLU A 176 17.25 -11.13 -7.04
N LYS A 177 17.53 -11.80 -5.90
CA LYS A 177 17.25 -13.22 -5.72
C LYS A 177 15.75 -13.52 -5.77
N LEU A 178 14.91 -12.68 -5.16
CA LEU A 178 13.46 -12.83 -5.19
C LEU A 178 12.90 -12.62 -6.60
N ILE A 179 13.33 -11.58 -7.30
CA ILE A 179 12.92 -11.30 -8.68
C ILE A 179 13.23 -12.50 -9.58
N LYS A 180 14.46 -13.03 -9.49
CA LYS A 180 14.88 -14.21 -10.24
C LYS A 180 14.12 -15.48 -9.84
N LYS A 181 13.90 -15.70 -8.54
CA LYS A 181 13.18 -16.87 -8.00
C LYS A 181 11.76 -16.97 -8.57
N TYR A 182 11.08 -15.84 -8.72
CA TYR A 182 9.67 -15.78 -9.14
C TYR A 182 9.51 -15.39 -10.62
N ASP A 183 10.60 -15.22 -11.38
CA ASP A 183 10.57 -14.67 -12.77
C ASP A 183 9.67 -13.43 -12.86
N MET A 184 9.87 -12.48 -11.91
CA MET A 184 8.91 -11.41 -11.69
C MET A 184 8.99 -10.34 -12.78
N LYS A 185 7.82 -10.01 -13.31
CA LYS A 185 7.61 -8.90 -14.24
C LYS A 185 6.92 -7.75 -13.52
N PHE A 186 7.10 -6.54 -14.04
CA PHE A 186 6.63 -5.34 -13.38
C PHE A 186 5.69 -4.52 -14.27
N TYR A 187 4.94 -3.63 -13.64
CA TYR A 187 4.21 -2.57 -14.32
C TYR A 187 4.40 -1.24 -13.59
N THR A 188 4.19 -0.16 -14.32
CA THR A 188 4.07 1.20 -13.78
C THR A 188 2.99 1.97 -14.51
N GLU A 189 2.44 3.00 -13.87
CA GLU A 189 1.38 3.82 -14.46
C GLU A 189 1.95 4.94 -15.33
N VAL A 190 1.16 5.33 -16.32
CA VAL A 190 1.34 6.58 -17.08
C VAL A 190 0.50 7.65 -16.40
N THR A 191 1.12 8.68 -15.84
CA THR A 191 0.44 9.73 -15.07
C THR A 191 0.24 11.04 -15.83
N ASP A 192 0.81 11.16 -17.01
CA ASP A 192 0.92 12.42 -17.78
C ASP A 192 -0.15 12.52 -18.89
N MET A 193 -1.21 11.71 -18.82
CA MET A 193 -2.23 11.66 -19.89
C MET A 193 -3.25 12.81 -19.82
N VAL A 194 -3.37 13.44 -18.67
CA VAL A 194 -4.23 14.60 -18.41
C VAL A 194 -3.51 15.61 -17.50
N ASP A 195 -3.94 16.87 -17.56
CA ASP A 195 -3.41 17.88 -16.67
C ASP A 195 -3.71 17.56 -15.21
N TRP A 196 -2.81 17.95 -14.32
CA TRP A 196 -2.96 17.67 -12.89
C TRP A 196 -4.26 18.22 -12.32
N SER A 197 -4.67 19.41 -12.75
CA SER A 197 -5.91 20.07 -12.30
C SER A 197 -7.19 19.31 -12.69
N ASP A 198 -7.12 18.41 -13.66
CA ASP A 198 -8.29 17.66 -14.16
C ASP A 198 -8.56 16.40 -13.34
N TRP A 199 -7.59 15.98 -12.50
CA TRP A 199 -7.75 14.82 -11.67
C TRP A 199 -8.81 15.00 -10.58
N LYS A 200 -9.66 13.98 -10.41
CA LYS A 200 -10.70 13.96 -9.38
C LYS A 200 -10.93 12.57 -8.80
N LEU A 201 -11.30 12.55 -7.53
CA LEU A 201 -11.80 11.38 -6.83
C LEU A 201 -13.32 11.38 -6.85
N LEU A 202 -13.94 10.26 -7.23
CA LEU A 202 -15.38 10.04 -7.16
C LEU A 202 -15.73 9.15 -5.97
N ILE A 203 -16.68 9.58 -5.13
CA ILE A 203 -17.28 8.78 -4.05
C ILE A 203 -18.79 8.83 -4.18
N GLY A 204 -19.40 7.74 -4.64
CA GLY A 204 -20.81 7.76 -5.06
C GLY A 204 -20.99 8.76 -6.21
N ASP A 205 -21.92 9.70 -6.03
CA ASP A 205 -22.22 10.75 -7.00
C ASP A 205 -21.44 12.06 -6.73
N SER A 206 -20.59 12.08 -5.71
CA SER A 206 -19.82 13.27 -5.33
C SER A 206 -18.44 13.27 -5.99
N GLU A 207 -18.02 14.44 -6.50
CA GLU A 207 -16.72 14.67 -7.10
C GLU A 207 -15.84 15.51 -6.16
N TYR A 208 -14.58 15.11 -6.01
CA TYR A 208 -13.58 15.79 -5.20
C TYR A 208 -12.36 16.06 -6.07
N PRO A 209 -12.14 17.31 -6.50
CA PRO A 209 -11.01 17.66 -7.36
C PRO A 209 -9.69 17.51 -6.60
N THR A 210 -8.60 17.36 -7.37
CA THR A 210 -7.25 17.45 -6.86
C THR A 210 -6.99 18.80 -6.18
N PRO A 211 -6.21 18.85 -5.10
CA PRO A 211 -5.76 20.12 -4.53
C PRO A 211 -4.52 20.69 -5.24
N TYR A 212 -3.95 19.99 -6.22
CA TYR A 212 -2.67 20.34 -6.85
C TYR A 212 -2.88 20.76 -8.30
N GLN A 213 -2.22 21.84 -8.72
CA GLN A 213 -2.23 22.31 -10.10
C GLN A 213 -1.13 21.65 -10.95
N ASN A 214 -0.06 21.15 -10.31
CA ASN A 214 1.10 20.58 -10.96
C ASN A 214 1.93 19.73 -9.98
N GLU A 215 2.98 19.05 -10.48
CA GLU A 215 3.86 18.21 -9.66
C GLU A 215 4.61 19.01 -8.58
N LYS A 216 4.96 20.27 -8.84
CA LYS A 216 5.67 21.12 -7.86
C LYS A 216 4.81 21.40 -6.63
N ASP A 217 3.53 21.73 -6.83
CA ASP A 217 2.59 21.95 -5.72
C ASP A 217 2.46 20.69 -4.86
N TRP A 218 2.40 19.52 -5.52
CA TRP A 218 2.37 18.24 -4.83
C TRP A 218 3.66 17.98 -4.04
N GLU A 219 4.84 18.22 -4.63
CA GLU A 219 6.12 18.03 -3.95
C GLU A 219 6.24 18.88 -2.69
N GLU A 220 5.81 20.15 -2.77
CA GLU A 220 5.82 21.07 -1.63
C GLU A 220 4.88 20.56 -0.53
N ALA A 221 3.65 20.14 -0.88
CA ALA A 221 2.70 19.59 0.06
C ALA A 221 3.19 18.29 0.70
N MET A 222 3.87 17.42 -0.05
CA MET A 222 4.41 16.17 0.49
C MET A 222 5.60 16.40 1.43
N LYS A 223 6.43 17.40 1.18
CA LYS A 223 7.50 17.82 2.11
C LYS A 223 6.92 18.25 3.46
N GLU A 224 5.86 19.08 3.44
CA GLU A 224 5.19 19.53 4.67
C GLU A 224 4.49 18.37 5.40
N ARG A 225 3.85 17.47 4.67
CA ARG A 225 3.21 16.29 5.24
C ARG A 225 4.24 15.34 5.89
N SER A 226 5.38 15.12 5.24
CA SER A 226 6.45 14.28 5.78
C SER A 226 6.97 14.80 7.12
N LYS A 227 7.14 16.13 7.26
CA LYS A 227 7.53 16.74 8.54
C LYS A 227 6.48 16.48 9.64
N LYS A 228 5.19 16.63 9.32
CA LYS A 228 4.09 16.38 10.27
C LYS A 228 3.98 14.90 10.66
N ASP A 229 4.13 14.01 9.69
CA ASP A 229 4.10 12.55 9.94
C ASP A 229 5.29 12.11 10.79
N THR A 230 6.47 12.66 10.56
CA THR A 230 7.66 12.40 11.39
C THR A 230 7.44 12.86 12.84
N ALA A 231 6.91 14.06 13.04
CA ALA A 231 6.59 14.57 14.37
C ALA A 231 5.53 13.71 15.08
N ARG A 232 4.48 13.29 14.36
CA ARG A 232 3.43 12.40 14.88
C ARG A 232 3.95 11.01 15.24
N MET A 233 4.87 10.46 14.45
CA MET A 233 5.50 9.17 14.74
C MET A 233 6.42 9.24 15.96
N ALA A 234 7.12 10.36 16.18
CA ALA A 234 7.92 10.57 17.38
C ALA A 234 7.03 10.55 18.64
N VAL A 235 5.85 11.20 18.61
CA VAL A 235 4.87 11.15 19.70
C VAL A 235 4.34 9.73 19.91
N ASN A 236 3.92 9.03 18.84
CA ASN A 236 3.40 7.67 18.94
C ASN A 236 4.47 6.65 19.41
N ARG A 237 5.75 6.89 19.12
CA ARG A 237 6.86 6.07 19.59
C ARG A 237 7.02 6.21 21.11
N PHE A 238 6.92 7.44 21.62
CA PHE A 238 6.95 7.71 23.05
C PHE A 238 5.79 7.01 23.76
N ASP A 239 4.57 7.08 23.21
CA ASP A 239 3.41 6.37 23.74
C ASP A 239 3.60 4.84 23.71
N SER A 240 4.19 4.28 22.65
CA SER A 240 4.42 2.83 22.53
C SER A 240 5.50 2.32 23.50
N GLU A 241 6.52 3.10 23.79
CA GLU A 241 7.55 2.77 24.78
C GLU A 241 6.93 2.72 26.19
N ILE A 242 6.09 3.68 26.55
CA ILE A 242 5.34 3.68 27.82
C ILE A 242 4.41 2.47 27.92
N TYR A 243 3.67 2.12 26.85
CA TYR A 243 2.78 0.94 26.85
C TYR A 243 3.57 -0.37 26.98
N ASN A 244 4.73 -0.49 26.34
CA ASN A 244 5.58 -1.66 26.46
C ASN A 244 6.16 -1.82 27.87
N GLU A 245 6.49 -0.70 28.53
CA GLU A 245 6.97 -0.68 29.90
C GLU A 245 5.86 -1.07 30.89
N LEU A 246 4.64 -0.55 30.72
CA LEU A 246 3.46 -0.94 31.48
C LEU A 246 3.08 -2.42 31.31
N ASP A 247 3.11 -2.94 30.08
CA ASP A 247 2.88 -4.37 29.80
C ASP A 247 3.92 -5.28 30.47
N LYS A 248 5.15 -4.81 30.60
CA LYS A 248 6.23 -5.53 31.32
C LYS A 248 5.95 -5.58 32.81
N ILE A 249 5.60 -4.44 33.41
CA ILE A 249 5.26 -4.32 34.83
C ILE A 249 4.04 -5.21 35.18
N ILE A 250 2.99 -5.19 34.35
CA ILE A 250 1.79 -6.02 34.55
C ILE A 250 2.10 -7.51 34.45
N LYS A 251 3.01 -7.93 33.58
CA LYS A 251 3.44 -9.33 33.47
C LYS A 251 4.26 -9.77 34.70
N GLU A 252 5.18 -8.94 35.15
CA GLU A 252 6.01 -9.22 36.32
C GLU A 252 5.16 -9.31 37.61
N GLU A 253 4.11 -8.49 37.76
CA GLU A 253 3.18 -8.57 38.88
C GLU A 253 2.30 -9.83 38.83
N ASN A 254 1.91 -10.29 37.63
CA ASN A 254 1.09 -11.52 37.49
C ASN A 254 1.90 -12.82 37.64
N GLU A 255 3.21 -12.79 37.42
CA GLU A 255 4.12 -13.94 37.66
C GLU A 255 4.60 -14.03 39.12
N SER A 256 4.37 -12.99 39.91
CA SER A 256 4.78 -12.90 41.32
C SER A 256 3.66 -13.25 42.32
N ASN A 257 2.46 -13.55 41.85
CA ASN A 257 1.30 -14.01 42.60
C ASN A 257 0.92 -15.43 42.21
#